data_8ce7c944540ec665ab934a4bfc592e00
#
_entry.id   8ce7c944540ec665ab934a4bfc592e00
#
_cell.length_a   1.000
_cell.length_b   1.000
_cell.length_c   1.000
_cell.angle_alpha   90.00
_cell.angle_beta   90.00
_cell.angle_gamma   90.00
#
_symmetry.space_group_name_H-M   'P 1'
#
loop_
_entity.id
_entity.type
_entity.pdbx_description
1 polymer ?
#
loop_
_entity_poly.entity_id
_entity_poly.type
_entity_poly.pdbx_seq_one_letter_code
_entity_poly.pdbx_strand_id
1 'polypeptide(L)'
;MKPLITLIGCGKMGSAMLQGWLADDRLDADFAIIEPLSGHLEWTRDFPNVQIHAYTGQAAAAGRLARMIVLAVKPQMMDEAIAGLPGLVGAETAFLSIAAGITTDWFRQRLGAEATVLRSMPNTPAAVGKGVTALFAGGAPDDIKVLAVTLLSAIGGVVELADEGLMDAVTAVSGSGPAYVFLLAEVMTAAGIDAGLPPDLAKQLAEATVSGAGALIEKSDEAPDQLRVNVTSKGGTTAAALAVLMADDGMKPLLRRAVLAARDRSIELAG
;
A
#
# COMPACT_ATOMS: atom_id res chain seq x y z
N MET A 1 -13.90 -26.52 -3.39
CA MET A 1 -12.46 -26.36 -3.06
C MET A 1 -12.24 -24.89 -2.81
N LYS A 2 -11.51 -24.51 -1.75
CA LYS A 2 -11.18 -23.09 -1.49
C LYS A 2 -10.33 -22.53 -2.64
N PRO A 3 -10.50 -21.26 -3.01
CA PRO A 3 -9.64 -20.62 -3.99
C PRO A 3 -8.19 -20.61 -3.50
N LEU A 4 -7.24 -20.82 -4.41
CA LEU A 4 -5.83 -20.69 -4.13
C LEU A 4 -5.39 -19.25 -4.48
N ILE A 5 -4.85 -18.53 -3.51
CA ILE A 5 -4.20 -17.25 -3.71
C ILE A 5 -2.70 -17.47 -3.65
N THR A 6 -2.00 -17.09 -4.70
CA THR A 6 -0.54 -17.19 -4.75
C THR A 6 0.07 -15.81 -4.56
N LEU A 7 0.91 -15.64 -3.55
CA LEU A 7 1.65 -14.40 -3.29
C LEU A 7 3.11 -14.60 -3.72
N ILE A 8 3.56 -13.79 -4.66
CA ILE A 8 4.95 -13.78 -5.14
C ILE A 8 5.68 -12.58 -4.57
N GLY A 9 6.64 -12.85 -3.69
CA GLY A 9 7.32 -11.85 -2.88
C GLY A 9 6.59 -11.59 -1.57
N CYS A 10 7.22 -11.94 -0.46
CA CYS A 10 6.69 -11.74 0.88
C CYS A 10 7.63 -10.86 1.73
N GLY A 11 8.11 -9.77 1.13
CA GLY A 11 8.81 -8.70 1.83
C GLY A 11 7.87 -7.93 2.76
N LYS A 12 8.21 -6.69 3.13
CA LYS A 12 7.42 -5.90 4.09
C LYS A 12 5.93 -5.79 3.72
N MET A 13 5.62 -5.46 2.46
CA MET A 13 4.24 -5.30 2.02
C MET A 13 3.52 -6.66 1.87
N GLY A 14 4.17 -7.64 1.23
CA GLY A 14 3.60 -8.99 1.11
C GLY A 14 3.32 -9.63 2.46
N SER A 15 4.21 -9.45 3.45
CA SER A 15 3.98 -9.91 4.83
C SER A 15 2.79 -9.21 5.49
N ALA A 16 2.65 -7.89 5.31
CA ALA A 16 1.50 -7.14 5.82
C ALA A 16 0.18 -7.65 5.19
N MET A 17 0.18 -7.90 3.87
CA MET A 17 -0.96 -8.48 3.17
C MET A 17 -1.31 -9.86 3.72
N LEU A 18 -0.33 -10.75 3.83
CA LEU A 18 -0.54 -12.11 4.35
C LEU A 18 -1.08 -12.10 5.79
N GLN A 19 -0.52 -11.25 6.67
CA GLN A 19 -1.01 -11.07 8.03
C GLN A 19 -2.47 -10.61 8.06
N GLY A 20 -2.80 -9.60 7.24
CA GLY A 20 -4.16 -9.12 7.10
C GLY A 20 -5.11 -10.21 6.60
N TRP A 21 -4.72 -10.98 5.59
CA TRP A 21 -5.54 -12.08 5.05
C TRP A 21 -5.81 -13.17 6.06
N LEU A 22 -4.81 -13.54 6.85
CA LEU A 22 -4.95 -14.58 7.88
C LEU A 22 -5.73 -14.12 9.12
N ALA A 23 -5.84 -12.82 9.32
CA ALA A 23 -6.64 -12.22 10.39
C ALA A 23 -8.09 -11.90 9.97
N ASP A 24 -8.42 -12.02 8.68
CA ASP A 24 -9.75 -11.66 8.15
C ASP A 24 -10.60 -12.92 7.95
N ASP A 25 -11.55 -13.15 8.85
CA ASP A 25 -12.48 -14.28 8.80
C ASP A 25 -13.37 -14.35 7.52
N ARG A 26 -13.40 -13.27 6.75
CA ARG A 26 -14.13 -13.24 5.45
C ARG A 26 -13.36 -13.93 4.33
N LEU A 27 -12.06 -14.19 4.52
CA LEU A 27 -11.17 -14.79 3.53
C LEU A 27 -11.06 -16.32 3.76
N ASP A 28 -11.95 -17.08 3.16
CA ASP A 28 -11.87 -18.55 3.15
C ASP A 28 -11.07 -19.04 1.93
N ALA A 29 -9.74 -18.94 2.00
CA ALA A 29 -8.80 -19.27 0.93
C ALA A 29 -7.61 -20.10 1.42
N ASP A 30 -6.95 -20.78 0.49
CA ASP A 30 -5.62 -21.36 0.69
C ASP A 30 -4.56 -20.41 0.09
N PHE A 31 -3.39 -20.35 0.71
CA PHE A 31 -2.32 -19.43 0.32
C PHE A 31 -1.04 -20.19 -0.04
N ALA A 32 -0.51 -19.94 -1.24
CA ALA A 32 0.82 -20.36 -1.65
C ALA A 32 1.74 -19.13 -1.69
N ILE A 33 2.77 -19.11 -0.86
CA ILE A 33 3.69 -17.99 -0.73
C ILE A 33 5.01 -18.36 -1.40
N ILE A 34 5.44 -17.57 -2.36
CA ILE A 34 6.71 -17.77 -3.06
C ILE A 34 7.68 -16.70 -2.57
N GLU A 35 8.60 -17.12 -1.70
CA GLU A 35 9.60 -16.26 -1.07
C GLU A 35 10.91 -17.04 -0.85
N PRO A 36 11.96 -16.72 -1.62
CA PRO A 36 13.25 -17.41 -1.49
C PRO A 36 13.90 -17.26 -0.08
N LEU A 37 13.67 -16.10 0.57
CA LEU A 37 14.24 -15.78 1.89
C LEU A 37 13.16 -15.90 2.98
N SER A 38 12.61 -17.07 3.17
CA SER A 38 11.42 -17.31 4.00
C SER A 38 11.65 -17.37 5.52
N GLY A 39 12.87 -17.17 6.02
CA GLY A 39 13.18 -17.27 7.45
C GLY A 39 12.34 -16.34 8.36
N HIS A 40 11.91 -15.21 7.85
CA HIS A 40 11.03 -14.27 8.57
C HIS A 40 9.56 -14.68 8.58
N LEU A 41 9.19 -15.79 7.89
CA LEU A 41 7.81 -16.30 7.78
C LEU A 41 7.52 -17.47 8.72
N GLU A 42 8.39 -17.76 9.69
CA GLU A 42 8.19 -18.87 10.63
C GLU A 42 6.87 -18.79 11.41
N TRP A 43 6.35 -17.60 11.62
CA TRP A 43 5.05 -17.36 12.25
C TRP A 43 3.86 -17.95 11.47
N THR A 44 4.02 -18.26 10.18
CA THR A 44 2.95 -18.88 9.37
C THR A 44 2.75 -20.36 9.63
N ARG A 45 3.64 -21.01 10.38
CA ARG A 45 3.57 -22.48 10.67
C ARG A 45 2.29 -22.92 11.36
N ASP A 46 1.66 -22.00 12.09
CA ASP A 46 0.40 -22.27 12.80
C ASP A 46 -0.84 -22.19 11.89
N PHE A 47 -0.67 -21.82 10.62
CA PHE A 47 -1.74 -21.67 9.65
C PHE A 47 -1.73 -22.81 8.62
N PRO A 48 -2.61 -23.83 8.75
CA PRO A 48 -2.58 -25.02 7.90
C PRO A 48 -2.96 -24.74 6.43
N ASN A 49 -3.58 -23.60 6.15
CA ASN A 49 -3.94 -23.13 4.81
C ASN A 49 -2.83 -22.30 4.14
N VAL A 50 -1.63 -22.20 4.73
CA VAL A 50 -0.47 -21.51 4.18
C VAL A 50 0.61 -22.50 3.80
N GLN A 51 1.10 -22.41 2.57
CA GLN A 51 2.25 -23.17 2.09
C GLN A 51 3.32 -22.21 1.60
N ILE A 52 4.56 -22.40 2.04
CA ILE A 52 5.71 -21.59 1.64
C ILE A 52 6.57 -22.39 0.67
N HIS A 53 6.95 -21.73 -0.42
CA HIS A 53 7.79 -22.28 -1.47
C HIS A 53 8.96 -21.33 -1.75
N ALA A 54 10.15 -21.88 -1.98
CA ALA A 54 11.31 -21.06 -2.31
C ALA A 54 11.25 -20.49 -3.74
N TYR A 55 10.56 -21.21 -4.65
CA TYR A 55 10.40 -20.81 -6.06
C TYR A 55 9.10 -21.38 -6.64
N THR A 56 8.66 -20.80 -7.74
CA THR A 56 7.38 -21.11 -8.42
C THR A 56 7.23 -22.57 -8.82
N GLY A 57 8.31 -23.25 -9.24
CA GLY A 57 8.26 -24.66 -9.62
C GLY A 57 7.90 -25.60 -8.47
N GLN A 58 8.24 -25.27 -7.22
CA GLN A 58 7.77 -26.03 -6.05
C GLN A 58 6.26 -25.89 -5.85
N ALA A 59 5.74 -24.67 -5.99
CA ALA A 59 4.31 -24.42 -5.87
C ALA A 59 3.54 -25.09 -7.02
N ALA A 60 4.05 -25.05 -8.25
CA ALA A 60 3.47 -25.72 -9.41
C ALA A 60 3.41 -27.26 -9.27
N ALA A 61 4.38 -27.86 -8.60
CA ALA A 61 4.41 -29.29 -8.34
C ALA A 61 3.24 -29.77 -7.45
N ALA A 62 2.58 -28.87 -6.70
CA ALA A 62 1.36 -29.18 -5.96
C ALA A 62 0.12 -29.40 -6.86
N GLY A 63 0.23 -29.08 -8.16
CA GLY A 63 -0.80 -29.35 -9.17
C GLY A 63 -2.09 -28.52 -9.02
N ARG A 64 -2.05 -27.40 -8.26
CA ARG A 64 -3.18 -26.48 -8.09
C ARG A 64 -2.93 -25.18 -8.86
N LEU A 65 -3.94 -24.75 -9.60
CA LEU A 65 -3.91 -23.46 -10.30
C LEU A 65 -4.41 -22.35 -9.36
N ALA A 66 -3.77 -21.20 -9.44
CA ALA A 66 -4.17 -20.04 -8.67
C ALA A 66 -5.45 -19.40 -9.22
N ARG A 67 -6.36 -18.98 -8.34
CA ARG A 67 -7.47 -18.09 -8.70
C ARG A 67 -6.99 -16.66 -8.86
N MET A 68 -6.06 -16.24 -7.99
CA MET A 68 -5.38 -14.95 -8.10
C MET A 68 -3.90 -15.08 -7.75
N ILE A 69 -3.04 -14.48 -8.56
CA ILE A 69 -1.62 -14.34 -8.30
C ILE A 69 -1.35 -12.88 -7.93
N VAL A 70 -0.91 -12.66 -6.71
CA VAL A 70 -0.52 -11.35 -6.20
C VAL A 70 0.97 -11.16 -6.40
N LEU A 71 1.35 -10.17 -7.21
CA LEU A 71 2.72 -9.85 -7.57
C LEU A 71 3.23 -8.73 -6.67
N ALA A 72 3.95 -9.10 -5.61
CA ALA A 72 4.45 -8.20 -4.56
C ALA A 72 5.99 -8.09 -4.54
N VAL A 73 6.62 -8.36 -5.66
CA VAL A 73 8.06 -8.15 -5.87
C VAL A 73 8.37 -6.72 -6.29
N LYS A 74 9.63 -6.32 -6.17
CA LYS A 74 10.10 -5.03 -6.70
C LYS A 74 9.95 -5.00 -8.23
N PRO A 75 9.69 -3.82 -8.84
CA PRO A 75 9.52 -3.69 -10.29
C PRO A 75 10.64 -4.38 -11.10
N GLN A 76 11.89 -4.25 -10.66
CA GLN A 76 13.07 -4.80 -11.33
C GLN A 76 13.11 -6.34 -11.35
N MET A 77 12.35 -6.99 -10.49
CA MET A 77 12.25 -8.46 -10.40
C MET A 77 11.03 -9.02 -11.15
N MET A 78 10.21 -8.15 -11.76
CA MET A 78 8.92 -8.56 -12.28
C MET A 78 9.03 -9.51 -13.49
N ASP A 79 9.99 -9.29 -14.40
CA ASP A 79 10.21 -10.18 -15.53
C ASP A 79 10.57 -11.62 -15.06
N GLU A 80 11.42 -11.74 -14.05
CA GLU A 80 11.78 -13.04 -13.46
C GLU A 80 10.58 -13.70 -12.77
N ALA A 81 9.79 -12.92 -12.01
CA ALA A 81 8.59 -13.41 -11.34
C ALA A 81 7.57 -13.96 -12.35
N ILE A 82 7.36 -13.29 -13.48
CA ILE A 82 6.43 -13.71 -14.53
C ILE A 82 6.95 -14.95 -15.27
N ALA A 83 8.24 -15.03 -15.58
CA ALA A 83 8.83 -16.18 -16.26
C ALA A 83 8.65 -17.50 -15.48
N GLY A 84 8.51 -17.42 -14.17
CA GLY A 84 8.30 -18.57 -13.30
C GLY A 84 6.85 -19.05 -13.20
N LEU A 85 5.86 -18.39 -13.78
CA LEU A 85 4.42 -18.66 -13.59
C LEU A 85 3.86 -19.91 -14.30
N PRO A 86 4.46 -20.47 -15.39
CA PRO A 86 3.93 -21.68 -16.01
C PRO A 86 3.70 -22.80 -14.97
N GLY A 87 2.50 -23.41 -14.99
CA GLY A 87 2.09 -24.44 -14.01
C GLY A 87 1.30 -23.90 -12.80
N LEU A 88 1.27 -22.59 -12.57
CA LEU A 88 0.41 -21.94 -11.59
C LEU A 88 -0.80 -21.24 -12.23
N VAL A 89 -0.74 -21.00 -13.53
CA VAL A 89 -1.72 -20.20 -14.30
C VAL A 89 -2.67 -21.11 -15.05
N GLY A 90 -3.96 -20.82 -14.93
CA GLY A 90 -5.04 -21.43 -15.73
C GLY A 90 -5.89 -20.36 -16.40
N ALA A 91 -6.90 -20.78 -17.16
CA ALA A 91 -7.78 -19.88 -17.90
C ALA A 91 -8.53 -18.86 -17.00
N GLU A 92 -8.73 -19.19 -15.73
CA GLU A 92 -9.45 -18.33 -14.77
C GLU A 92 -8.51 -17.61 -13.80
N THR A 93 -7.20 -17.70 -14.00
CA THR A 93 -6.23 -17.03 -13.12
C THR A 93 -6.19 -15.54 -13.42
N ALA A 94 -6.39 -14.73 -12.40
CA ALA A 94 -6.20 -13.29 -12.44
C ALA A 94 -4.89 -12.86 -11.77
N PHE A 95 -4.37 -11.72 -12.16
CA PHE A 95 -3.14 -11.14 -11.64
C PHE A 95 -3.45 -9.83 -10.93
N LEU A 96 -2.94 -9.66 -9.72
CA LEU A 96 -3.02 -8.43 -8.94
C LEU A 96 -1.60 -7.92 -8.68
N SER A 97 -1.20 -6.86 -9.34
CA SER A 97 0.12 -6.25 -9.13
C SER A 97 0.05 -5.11 -8.11
N ILE A 98 1.03 -5.07 -7.19
CA ILE A 98 1.25 -3.92 -6.30
C ILE A 98 2.50 -3.13 -6.67
N ALA A 99 3.11 -3.42 -7.83
CA ALA A 99 4.36 -2.81 -8.24
C ALA A 99 4.14 -1.38 -8.81
N ALA A 100 4.93 -0.43 -8.31
CA ALA A 100 4.94 0.92 -8.85
C ALA A 100 5.49 0.92 -10.29
N GLY A 101 4.95 1.78 -11.15
CA GLY A 101 5.46 2.02 -12.49
C GLY A 101 5.12 0.95 -13.54
N ILE A 102 4.63 -0.23 -13.18
CA ILE A 102 4.31 -1.30 -14.14
C ILE A 102 2.82 -1.27 -14.48
N THR A 103 2.50 -1.06 -15.76
CA THR A 103 1.14 -0.93 -16.27
C THR A 103 0.45 -2.27 -16.54
N THR A 104 -0.88 -2.28 -16.62
CA THR A 104 -1.63 -3.48 -17.04
C THR A 104 -1.26 -3.93 -18.44
N ASP A 105 -0.95 -3.01 -19.35
CA ASP A 105 -0.51 -3.33 -20.72
C ASP A 105 0.86 -3.99 -20.74
N TRP A 106 1.77 -3.57 -19.88
CA TRP A 106 3.06 -4.25 -19.72
C TRP A 106 2.90 -5.73 -19.37
N PHE A 107 1.96 -6.04 -18.47
CA PHE A 107 1.63 -7.42 -18.08
C PHE A 107 0.97 -8.19 -19.24
N ARG A 108 -0.01 -7.57 -19.93
CA ARG A 108 -0.69 -8.23 -21.06
C ARG A 108 0.26 -8.59 -22.21
N GLN A 109 1.26 -7.78 -22.48
CA GLN A 109 2.30 -8.08 -23.47
C GLN A 109 3.09 -9.36 -23.13
N ARG A 110 3.22 -9.72 -21.85
CA ARG A 110 4.01 -10.85 -21.37
C ARG A 110 3.16 -12.08 -21.00
N LEU A 111 1.97 -11.86 -20.49
CA LEU A 111 1.08 -12.91 -20.04
C LEU A 111 0.04 -13.31 -21.10
N GLY A 112 -0.09 -12.52 -22.17
CA GLY A 112 -1.10 -12.68 -23.20
C GLY A 112 -2.17 -11.59 -23.12
N ALA A 113 -2.72 -11.20 -24.27
CA ALA A 113 -3.67 -10.09 -24.41
C ALA A 113 -4.94 -10.30 -23.56
N GLU A 114 -5.36 -11.55 -23.37
CA GLU A 114 -6.57 -11.91 -22.61
C GLU A 114 -6.33 -12.06 -21.10
N ALA A 115 -5.11 -11.80 -20.61
CA ALA A 115 -4.81 -11.90 -19.19
C ALA A 115 -5.62 -10.89 -18.38
N THR A 116 -6.34 -11.37 -17.38
CA THR A 116 -7.05 -10.53 -16.41
C THR A 116 -6.04 -9.93 -15.43
N VAL A 117 -5.73 -8.66 -15.59
CA VAL A 117 -4.74 -7.95 -14.78
C VAL A 117 -5.38 -6.78 -14.06
N LEU A 118 -5.23 -6.77 -12.75
CA LEU A 118 -5.58 -5.67 -11.87
C LEU A 118 -4.29 -5.03 -11.34
N ARG A 119 -4.32 -3.72 -11.16
CA ARG A 119 -3.21 -2.96 -10.60
C ARG A 119 -3.64 -2.28 -9.31
N SER A 120 -2.83 -2.39 -8.28
CA SER A 120 -3.12 -1.73 -7.02
C SER A 120 -1.87 -1.05 -6.45
N MET A 121 -2.11 -0.04 -5.60
CA MET A 121 -1.05 0.69 -4.92
C MET A 121 -1.41 0.82 -3.44
N PRO A 122 -0.98 -0.15 -2.61
CA PRO A 122 -1.07 -0.06 -1.16
C PRO A 122 -0.02 0.90 -0.59
N ASN A 123 -0.14 1.22 0.69
CA ASN A 123 0.87 1.99 1.41
C ASN A 123 1.27 1.33 2.75
N THR A 124 2.36 1.79 3.34
CA THR A 124 2.99 1.15 4.51
C THR A 124 2.14 1.07 5.78
N PRO A 125 1.14 1.94 6.06
CA PRO A 125 0.22 1.75 7.19
C PRO A 125 -0.62 0.46 7.11
N ALA A 126 -0.62 -0.24 5.99
CA ALA A 126 -1.14 -1.60 5.83
C ALA A 126 -0.63 -2.56 6.92
N ALA A 127 0.63 -2.39 7.38
CA ALA A 127 1.22 -3.21 8.44
C ALA A 127 0.48 -3.15 9.79
N VAL A 128 -0.38 -2.16 9.98
CA VAL A 128 -1.23 -1.99 11.18
C VAL A 128 -2.72 -1.92 10.82
N GLY A 129 -3.12 -2.42 9.64
CA GLY A 129 -4.50 -2.42 9.17
C GLY A 129 -5.08 -1.03 8.86
N LYS A 130 -4.22 -0.02 8.73
CA LYS A 130 -4.58 1.38 8.46
C LYS A 130 -4.07 1.85 7.10
N GLY A 131 -3.81 0.92 6.20
CA GLY A 131 -3.44 1.23 4.83
C GLY A 131 -4.59 1.85 4.04
N VAL A 132 -4.24 2.52 2.95
CA VAL A 132 -5.17 2.81 1.86
C VAL A 132 -4.57 2.24 0.58
N THR A 133 -5.38 1.50 -0.16
CA THR A 133 -4.97 0.88 -1.41
C THR A 133 -5.82 1.42 -2.55
N ALA A 134 -5.21 2.03 -3.55
CA ALA A 134 -5.90 2.30 -4.80
C ALA A 134 -5.92 1.04 -5.66
N LEU A 135 -7.06 0.76 -6.29
CA LEU A 135 -7.28 -0.38 -7.17
C LEU A 135 -7.78 0.08 -8.54
N PHE A 136 -7.05 -0.27 -9.59
CA PHE A 136 -7.53 -0.23 -10.96
C PHE A 136 -7.85 -1.66 -11.41
N ALA A 137 -9.13 -1.92 -11.70
CA ALA A 137 -9.59 -3.27 -12.02
C ALA A 137 -9.47 -3.65 -13.51
N GLY A 138 -9.18 -2.68 -14.39
CA GLY A 138 -8.85 -2.93 -15.80
C GLY A 138 -9.92 -3.68 -16.62
N GLY A 139 -11.21 -3.63 -16.21
CA GLY A 139 -12.28 -4.38 -16.85
C GLY A 139 -12.36 -5.86 -16.41
N ALA A 140 -11.73 -6.22 -15.28
CA ALA A 140 -11.80 -7.56 -14.72
C ALA A 140 -13.26 -7.97 -14.42
N PRO A 141 -13.60 -9.27 -14.52
CA PRO A 141 -14.88 -9.81 -14.10
C PRO A 141 -15.24 -9.42 -12.66
N ASP A 142 -16.55 -9.27 -12.37
CA ASP A 142 -17.02 -8.80 -11.06
C ASP A 142 -16.56 -9.67 -9.89
N ASP A 143 -16.54 -11.00 -10.06
CA ASP A 143 -16.08 -11.94 -9.02
C ASP A 143 -14.57 -11.79 -8.72
N ILE A 144 -13.77 -11.50 -9.75
CA ILE A 144 -12.34 -11.20 -9.61
C ILE A 144 -12.12 -9.86 -8.91
N LYS A 145 -12.93 -8.85 -9.29
CA LYS A 145 -12.89 -7.54 -8.64
C LYS A 145 -13.26 -7.65 -7.16
N VAL A 146 -14.34 -8.38 -6.84
CA VAL A 146 -14.74 -8.64 -5.44
C VAL A 146 -13.65 -9.34 -4.67
N LEU A 147 -13.00 -10.36 -5.25
CA LEU A 147 -11.88 -11.06 -4.61
C LEU A 147 -10.71 -10.11 -4.34
N ALA A 148 -10.34 -9.28 -5.32
CA ALA A 148 -9.26 -8.29 -5.16
C ALA A 148 -9.59 -7.28 -4.05
N VAL A 149 -10.81 -6.72 -4.05
CA VAL A 149 -11.26 -5.79 -3.01
C VAL A 149 -11.23 -6.45 -1.64
N THR A 150 -11.68 -7.71 -1.52
CA THR A 150 -11.65 -8.45 -0.25
C THR A 150 -10.21 -8.62 0.26
N LEU A 151 -9.28 -9.07 -0.61
CA LEU A 151 -7.86 -9.21 -0.26
C LEU A 151 -7.24 -7.88 0.19
N LEU A 152 -7.53 -6.79 -0.52
CA LEU A 152 -6.98 -5.47 -0.22
C LEU A 152 -7.63 -4.84 1.02
N SER A 153 -8.92 -5.09 1.27
CA SER A 153 -9.63 -4.57 2.45
C SER A 153 -9.14 -5.17 3.77
N ALA A 154 -8.48 -6.32 3.73
CA ALA A 154 -7.86 -6.94 4.90
C ALA A 154 -6.69 -6.12 5.48
N ILE A 155 -6.14 -5.16 4.72
CA ILE A 155 -5.01 -4.31 5.12
C ILE A 155 -5.37 -2.83 5.24
N GLY A 156 -6.65 -2.45 5.05
CA GLY A 156 -7.13 -1.07 5.16
C GLY A 156 -8.20 -0.71 4.15
N GLY A 157 -8.39 0.58 3.92
CA GLY A 157 -9.36 1.09 2.95
C GLY A 157 -8.97 0.80 1.50
N VAL A 158 -9.97 0.59 0.63
CA VAL A 158 -9.78 0.43 -0.82
C VAL A 158 -10.49 1.56 -1.56
N VAL A 159 -9.80 2.19 -2.51
CA VAL A 159 -10.33 3.23 -3.39
C VAL A 159 -10.19 2.76 -4.83
N GLU A 160 -11.32 2.62 -5.53
CA GLU A 160 -11.30 2.20 -6.92
C GLU A 160 -10.99 3.37 -7.86
N LEU A 161 -10.15 3.11 -8.85
CA LEU A 161 -9.80 4.06 -9.90
C LEU A 161 -10.52 3.69 -11.19
N ALA A 162 -11.15 4.68 -11.81
CA ALA A 162 -11.73 4.53 -13.14
C ALA A 162 -10.69 4.57 -14.28
N ASP A 163 -9.52 5.17 -14.01
CA ASP A 163 -8.44 5.38 -14.98
C ASP A 163 -7.09 4.97 -14.37
N GLU A 164 -6.38 4.07 -15.06
CA GLU A 164 -5.02 3.65 -14.66
C GLU A 164 -4.03 4.81 -14.65
N GLY A 165 -4.21 5.81 -15.50
CA GLY A 165 -3.36 6.99 -15.59
C GLY A 165 -3.30 7.83 -14.30
N LEU A 166 -4.23 7.62 -13.37
CA LEU A 166 -4.21 8.26 -12.05
C LEU A 166 -3.21 7.61 -11.08
N MET A 167 -2.68 6.42 -11.39
CA MET A 167 -1.88 5.62 -10.47
C MET A 167 -0.58 6.31 -10.03
N ASP A 168 0.05 7.11 -10.88
CA ASP A 168 1.26 7.86 -10.52
C ASP A 168 0.98 8.99 -9.52
N ALA A 169 -0.15 9.68 -9.68
CA ALA A 169 -0.60 10.66 -8.71
C ALA A 169 -0.98 10.01 -7.36
N VAL A 170 -1.63 8.84 -7.40
CA VAL A 170 -1.89 8.02 -6.21
C VAL A 170 -0.60 7.60 -5.52
N THR A 171 0.39 7.14 -6.27
CA THR A 171 1.71 6.77 -5.73
C THR A 171 2.35 7.96 -5.01
N ALA A 172 2.28 9.16 -5.59
CA ALA A 172 2.82 10.36 -4.98
C ALA A 172 2.09 10.79 -3.70
N VAL A 173 0.76 10.68 -3.65
CA VAL A 173 -0.04 11.13 -2.51
C VAL A 173 -0.12 10.06 -1.42
N SER A 174 -0.42 8.82 -1.79
CA SER A 174 -0.72 7.72 -0.87
C SER A 174 0.47 6.78 -0.67
N GLY A 175 1.13 6.35 -1.74
CA GLY A 175 2.29 5.47 -1.66
C GLY A 175 3.46 6.11 -0.91
N SER A 176 3.82 7.33 -1.31
CA SER A 176 4.90 8.13 -0.70
C SER A 176 4.44 8.90 0.55
N GLY A 177 3.15 9.17 0.68
CA GLY A 177 2.55 9.99 1.73
C GLY A 177 2.96 9.65 3.16
N PRO A 178 3.06 8.38 3.56
CA PRO A 178 3.50 8.03 4.91
C PRO A 178 4.88 8.62 5.26
N ALA A 179 5.80 8.70 4.29
CA ALA A 179 7.11 9.32 4.52
C ALA A 179 7.02 10.82 4.84
N TYR A 180 6.04 11.52 4.26
CA TYR A 180 5.80 12.95 4.55
C TYR A 180 5.31 13.14 5.98
N VAL A 181 4.45 12.23 6.45
CA VAL A 181 3.92 12.24 7.82
C VAL A 181 5.00 11.88 8.83
N PHE A 182 5.87 10.90 8.51
CA PHE A 182 7.01 10.56 9.38
C PHE A 182 8.00 11.72 9.47
N LEU A 183 8.30 12.40 8.35
CA LEU A 183 9.12 13.60 8.36
C LEU A 183 8.48 14.73 9.17
N LEU A 184 7.14 14.91 9.11
CA LEU A 184 6.44 15.88 9.93
C LEU A 184 6.66 15.60 11.44
N ALA A 185 6.54 14.35 11.88
CA ALA A 185 6.79 13.97 13.27
C ALA A 185 8.26 14.25 13.68
N GLU A 186 9.20 13.95 12.78
CA GLU A 186 10.64 14.21 12.98
C GLU A 186 10.93 15.71 13.15
N VAL A 187 10.44 16.55 12.22
CA VAL A 187 10.70 18.00 12.29
C VAL A 187 9.95 18.66 13.45
N MET A 188 8.76 18.16 13.82
CA MET A 188 8.06 18.63 15.01
C MET A 188 8.84 18.31 16.30
N THR A 189 9.47 17.14 16.37
CA THR A 189 10.35 16.77 17.47
C THR A 189 11.51 17.74 17.58
N ALA A 190 12.22 17.99 16.49
CA ALA A 190 13.34 18.92 16.45
C ALA A 190 12.93 20.36 16.88
N ALA A 191 11.83 20.85 16.32
CA ALA A 191 11.30 22.17 16.68
C ALA A 191 10.86 22.25 18.16
N GLY A 192 10.35 21.15 18.73
CA GLY A 192 10.03 21.06 20.15
C GLY A 192 11.26 21.20 21.05
N ILE A 193 12.37 20.59 20.65
CA ILE A 193 13.68 20.73 21.34
C ILE A 193 14.18 22.18 21.25
N ASP A 194 14.12 22.79 20.09
CA ASP A 194 14.50 24.20 19.88
C ASP A 194 13.62 25.14 20.70
N ALA A 195 12.36 24.77 20.95
CA ALA A 195 11.44 25.50 21.83
C ALA A 195 11.69 25.28 23.33
N GLY A 196 12.67 24.41 23.69
CA GLY A 196 13.08 24.19 25.09
C GLY A 196 12.56 22.91 25.74
N LEU A 197 11.93 21.99 24.98
CA LEU A 197 11.52 20.69 25.52
C LEU A 197 12.72 19.72 25.62
N PRO A 198 12.75 18.88 26.68
CA PRO A 198 13.66 17.75 26.69
C PRO A 198 13.44 16.82 25.48
N PRO A 199 14.50 16.23 24.89
CA PRO A 199 14.40 15.44 23.65
C PRO A 199 13.34 14.33 23.69
N ASP A 200 13.30 13.52 24.75
CA ASP A 200 12.34 12.41 24.87
C ASP A 200 10.90 12.91 24.98
N LEU A 201 10.67 14.02 25.68
CA LEU A 201 9.35 14.64 25.78
C LEU A 201 8.91 15.24 24.44
N ALA A 202 9.80 15.92 23.72
CA ALA A 202 9.52 16.49 22.42
C ALA A 202 9.11 15.38 21.42
N LYS A 203 9.86 14.27 21.38
CA LYS A 203 9.53 13.09 20.57
C LYS A 203 8.16 12.52 20.92
N GLN A 204 7.91 12.23 22.19
CA GLN A 204 6.63 11.66 22.64
C GLN A 204 5.44 12.55 22.26
N LEU A 205 5.56 13.86 22.45
CA LEU A 205 4.50 14.81 22.13
C LEU A 205 4.25 14.90 20.60
N ALA A 206 5.31 14.95 19.79
CA ALA A 206 5.20 15.03 18.34
C ALA A 206 4.52 13.79 17.76
N GLU A 207 5.00 12.59 18.14
CA GLU A 207 4.44 11.30 17.67
C GLU A 207 2.97 11.15 18.10
N ALA A 208 2.64 11.44 19.36
CA ALA A 208 1.26 11.37 19.86
C ALA A 208 0.34 12.39 19.16
N THR A 209 0.83 13.59 18.89
CA THR A 209 0.07 14.63 18.18
C THR A 209 -0.26 14.22 16.76
N VAL A 210 0.71 13.73 15.99
CA VAL A 210 0.50 13.26 14.60
C VAL A 210 -0.47 12.08 14.58
N SER A 211 -0.27 11.07 15.44
CA SER A 211 -1.14 9.91 15.52
C SER A 211 -2.56 10.28 15.93
N GLY A 212 -2.71 11.14 16.93
CA GLY A 212 -4.01 11.62 17.43
C GLY A 212 -4.77 12.45 16.38
N ALA A 213 -4.08 13.31 15.66
CA ALA A 213 -4.69 14.09 14.57
C ALA A 213 -5.16 13.19 13.43
N GLY A 214 -4.39 12.18 13.05
CA GLY A 214 -4.81 11.18 12.06
C GLY A 214 -6.04 10.40 12.51
N ALA A 215 -6.09 9.96 13.76
CA ALA A 215 -7.25 9.26 14.31
C ALA A 215 -8.49 10.18 14.39
N LEU A 216 -8.31 11.48 14.61
CA LEU A 216 -9.40 12.44 14.58
C LEU A 216 -9.96 12.64 13.18
N ILE A 217 -9.09 12.76 12.16
CA ILE A 217 -9.51 12.81 10.75
C ILE A 217 -10.32 11.56 10.37
N GLU A 218 -9.89 10.38 10.79
CA GLU A 218 -10.56 9.10 10.47
C GLU A 218 -11.98 9.01 11.07
N LYS A 219 -12.18 9.59 12.26
CA LYS A 219 -13.43 9.47 13.01
C LYS A 219 -14.39 10.65 12.84
N SER A 220 -13.92 11.74 12.27
CA SER A 220 -14.71 12.95 12.11
C SER A 220 -15.37 12.99 10.71
N ASP A 221 -16.61 13.47 10.67
CA ASP A 221 -17.30 13.81 9.42
C ASP A 221 -16.88 15.20 8.88
N GLU A 222 -16.09 15.96 9.65
CA GLU A 222 -15.61 17.28 9.26
C GLU A 222 -14.38 17.18 8.35
N ALA A 223 -14.31 18.05 7.34
CA ALA A 223 -13.14 18.15 6.49
C ALA A 223 -11.91 18.66 7.27
N PRO A 224 -10.67 18.30 6.85
CA PRO A 224 -9.45 18.68 7.57
C PRO A 224 -9.25 20.18 7.75
N ASP A 225 -9.72 21.01 6.83
CA ASP A 225 -9.67 22.48 6.94
C ASP A 225 -10.60 22.97 8.05
N GLN A 226 -11.78 22.36 8.24
CA GLN A 226 -12.68 22.69 9.34
C GLN A 226 -12.08 22.24 10.69
N LEU A 227 -11.52 21.02 10.77
CA LEU A 227 -10.82 20.57 11.97
C LEU A 227 -9.70 21.52 12.37
N ARG A 228 -8.92 22.02 11.40
CA ARG A 228 -7.90 23.05 11.62
C ARG A 228 -8.47 24.36 12.16
N VAL A 229 -9.60 24.81 11.63
CA VAL A 229 -10.30 26.02 12.14
C VAL A 229 -10.75 25.80 13.58
N ASN A 230 -11.32 24.68 13.92
CA ASN A 230 -11.86 24.37 15.25
C ASN A 230 -10.80 24.44 16.36
N VAL A 231 -9.53 24.15 16.04
CA VAL A 231 -8.41 24.23 17.00
C VAL A 231 -7.66 25.57 16.95
N THR A 232 -8.18 26.58 16.22
CA THR A 232 -7.51 27.87 15.99
C THR A 232 -8.31 29.01 16.59
N SER A 233 -7.97 29.41 17.82
CA SER A 233 -8.55 30.60 18.42
C SER A 233 -7.89 31.89 17.90
N LYS A 234 -8.69 32.95 17.81
CA LYS A 234 -8.21 34.27 17.36
C LYS A 234 -7.12 34.79 18.30
N GLY A 235 -5.94 35.10 17.73
CA GLY A 235 -4.79 35.59 18.50
C GLY A 235 -4.10 34.55 19.38
N GLY A 236 -4.49 33.26 19.27
CA GLY A 236 -3.87 32.16 20.02
C GLY A 236 -2.56 31.65 19.38
N THR A 237 -1.89 30.74 20.08
CA THR A 237 -0.63 30.12 19.67
C THR A 237 -0.75 29.39 18.33
N THR A 238 -1.87 28.67 18.12
CA THR A 238 -2.14 27.99 16.84
C THR A 238 -2.26 28.97 15.70
N ALA A 239 -2.91 30.12 15.88
CA ALA A 239 -3.02 31.16 14.86
C ALA A 239 -1.65 31.73 14.46
N ALA A 240 -0.77 31.96 15.44
CA ALA A 240 0.60 32.43 15.18
C ALA A 240 1.43 31.40 14.39
N ALA A 241 1.35 30.12 14.77
CA ALA A 241 2.05 29.05 14.05
C ALA A 241 1.51 28.87 12.61
N LEU A 242 0.19 28.90 12.43
CA LEU A 242 -0.43 28.80 11.11
C LEU A 242 -0.12 29.98 10.19
N ALA A 243 0.10 31.18 10.74
CA ALA A 243 0.53 32.35 9.96
C ALA A 243 1.89 32.07 9.25
N VAL A 244 2.79 31.34 9.90
CA VAL A 244 4.07 30.91 9.30
C VAL A 244 3.85 29.75 8.32
N LEU A 245 3.15 28.71 8.73
CA LEU A 245 2.97 27.50 7.90
C LEU A 245 2.12 27.73 6.64
N MET A 246 1.24 28.71 6.66
CA MET A 246 0.36 29.08 5.55
C MET A 246 0.86 30.30 4.74
N ALA A 247 2.05 30.81 5.03
CA ALA A 247 2.66 31.87 4.24
C ALA A 247 2.88 31.45 2.78
N ASP A 248 3.12 32.41 1.88
CA ASP A 248 3.27 32.16 0.45
C ASP A 248 4.43 31.20 0.12
N ASP A 249 5.45 31.14 0.96
CA ASP A 249 6.60 30.24 0.91
C ASP A 249 6.50 29.05 1.89
N GLY A 250 5.37 28.93 2.59
CA GLY A 250 5.15 27.94 3.63
C GLY A 250 4.85 26.51 3.12
N MET A 251 4.07 25.76 3.89
CA MET A 251 3.84 24.33 3.66
C MET A 251 3.16 24.02 2.31
N LYS A 252 2.22 24.86 1.87
CA LYS A 252 1.42 24.60 0.67
C LYS A 252 2.27 24.48 -0.61
N PRO A 253 3.11 25.48 -1.00
CA PRO A 253 3.95 25.34 -2.18
C PRO A 253 5.04 24.28 -2.02
N LEU A 254 5.55 24.06 -0.81
CA LEU A 254 6.56 23.04 -0.53
C LEU A 254 5.99 21.63 -0.79
N LEU A 255 4.85 21.32 -0.19
CA LEU A 255 4.22 20.01 -0.33
C LEU A 255 3.74 19.76 -1.78
N ARG A 256 3.24 20.82 -2.46
CA ARG A 256 2.90 20.72 -3.89
C ARG A 256 4.11 20.29 -4.72
N ARG A 257 5.28 20.93 -4.53
CA ARG A 257 6.51 20.55 -5.25
C ARG A 257 6.94 19.12 -4.94
N ALA A 258 6.88 18.69 -3.67
CA ALA A 258 7.25 17.34 -3.26
C ALA A 258 6.36 16.29 -3.91
N VAL A 259 5.05 16.46 -3.89
CA VAL A 259 4.08 15.54 -4.51
C VAL A 259 4.26 15.47 -6.03
N LEU A 260 4.47 16.60 -6.69
CA LEU A 260 4.74 16.62 -8.14
C LEU A 260 6.05 15.92 -8.49
N ALA A 261 7.12 16.14 -7.73
CA ALA A 261 8.39 15.42 -7.93
C ALA A 261 8.25 13.90 -7.74
N ALA A 262 7.46 13.46 -6.74
CA ALA A 262 7.20 12.05 -6.53
C ALA A 262 6.38 11.43 -7.68
N ARG A 263 5.36 12.14 -8.19
CA ARG A 263 4.59 11.72 -9.36
C ARG A 263 5.48 11.59 -10.60
N ASP A 264 6.26 12.61 -10.89
CA ASP A 264 7.12 12.64 -12.08
C ASP A 264 8.16 11.50 -12.01
N ARG A 265 8.68 11.23 -10.80
CA ARG A 265 9.57 10.07 -10.60
C ARG A 265 8.86 8.74 -10.80
N SER A 266 7.59 8.61 -10.41
CA SER A 266 6.78 7.41 -10.67
C SER A 266 6.62 7.15 -12.18
N ILE A 267 6.36 8.20 -12.94
CA ILE A 267 6.27 8.14 -14.40
C ILE A 267 7.60 7.69 -15.03
N GLU A 268 8.73 8.28 -14.59
CA GLU A 268 10.07 7.91 -15.07
C GLU A 268 10.42 6.42 -14.79
N LEU A 269 9.92 5.87 -13.67
CA LEU A 269 10.15 4.48 -13.31
C LEU A 269 9.30 3.50 -14.12
N ALA A 270 8.26 3.99 -14.78
CA ALA A 270 7.40 3.21 -15.65
C ALA A 270 8.02 2.94 -17.04
N GLY A 271 9.08 3.63 -17.43
CA GLY A 271 9.83 3.47 -18.69
C GLY A 271 9.40 4.43 -19.76
#